data_d616f1e710f670c14ef2266450044dcd
#
_entry.id   d616f1e710f670c14ef2266450044dcd
#
_cell.length_a   1.000
_cell.length_b   1.000
_cell.length_c   1.000
_cell.angle_alpha   90.00
_cell.angle_beta   90.00
_cell.angle_gamma   90.00
#
_symmetry.space_group_name_H-M   'P 1'
#
loop_
_entity.id
_entity.type
_entity.pdbx_description
1 polymer ?
#
loop_
_entity_poly.entity_id
_entity_poly.type
_entity_poly.pdbx_seq_one_letter_code
_entity_poly.pdbx_strand_id
1 'polypeptide(L)'
;VETRPMMSGSLPLAAHKSEVVGLAGLSGQGQTELLVQIFDRGAGATVAGDIALVAGDRQTDGIFPLWSIAENISVGSLRQFLRGVFLDHRQARAFADKWRDRIGIRTPDVDQPILSLSGGNQQKALFARALGSSADIIVMDDPMRGVDVGTKQEVYGMIREEAAKGRTFLWYTTEMDELRNCDHVYVFREGGIVADLTRGDMTEERVLHASFRADP
;
A
#
# COMPACT_ATOMS: atom_id res chain seq x y z
N VAL A 1 -13.35 4.59 -2.83
CA VAL A 1 -13.55 3.86 -1.56
C VAL A 1 -14.29 4.77 -0.60
N GLU A 2 -15.30 4.24 0.06
CA GLU A 2 -16.02 4.93 1.12
C GLU A 2 -16.21 3.98 2.30
N THR A 3 -16.09 4.49 3.53
CA THR A 3 -16.40 3.71 4.72
C THR A 3 -17.41 4.44 5.59
N ARG A 4 -18.17 3.68 6.36
CA ARG A 4 -18.96 4.24 7.46
C ARG A 4 -18.04 4.60 8.62
N PRO A 5 -18.47 5.52 9.52
CA PRO A 5 -17.75 5.75 10.76
C PRO A 5 -17.50 4.44 11.52
N MET A 6 -16.26 4.22 11.95
CA MET A 6 -15.87 3.00 12.67
C MET A 6 -16.50 2.92 14.07
N MET A 7 -16.79 4.08 14.68
CA MET A 7 -17.41 4.21 15.99
C MET A 7 -18.22 5.50 16.09
N SER A 8 -18.99 5.64 17.15
CA SER A 8 -19.78 6.86 17.40
C SER A 8 -18.84 8.06 17.55
N GLY A 9 -19.11 9.13 16.80
CA GLY A 9 -18.28 10.36 16.77
C GLY A 9 -17.05 10.31 15.86
N SER A 10 -16.78 9.18 15.21
CA SER A 10 -15.72 9.08 14.19
C SER A 10 -16.18 9.65 12.85
N LEU A 11 -15.23 10.19 12.07
CA LEU A 11 -15.48 10.57 10.68
C LEU A 11 -15.51 9.34 9.77
N PRO A 12 -16.27 9.36 8.66
CA PRO A 12 -16.15 8.37 7.60
C PRO A 12 -14.86 8.61 6.79
N LEU A 13 -14.33 7.58 6.15
CA LEU A 13 -13.25 7.73 5.16
C LEU A 13 -13.87 7.76 3.76
N ALA A 14 -13.38 8.68 2.93
CA ALA A 14 -13.63 8.71 1.49
C ALA A 14 -12.29 8.83 0.74
N ALA A 15 -12.13 8.04 -0.32
CA ALA A 15 -10.98 8.14 -1.21
C ALA A 15 -11.49 8.03 -2.65
N HIS A 16 -11.15 9.03 -3.46
CA HIS A 16 -11.60 9.14 -4.84
C HIS A 16 -10.55 8.64 -5.82
N LYS A 17 -10.95 8.52 -7.07
CA LYS A 17 -10.06 8.11 -8.15
C LYS A 17 -8.89 9.09 -8.27
N SER A 18 -7.69 8.57 -8.44
CA SER A 18 -6.43 9.33 -8.58
C SER A 18 -5.93 10.00 -7.29
N GLU A 19 -6.50 9.68 -6.15
CA GLU A 19 -6.05 10.20 -4.86
C GLU A 19 -5.05 9.29 -4.15
N VAL A 20 -4.12 9.91 -3.45
CA VAL A 20 -3.25 9.29 -2.45
C VAL A 20 -3.72 9.76 -1.08
N VAL A 21 -4.39 8.89 -0.35
CA VAL A 21 -4.97 9.18 0.97
C VAL A 21 -4.10 8.60 2.05
N GLY A 22 -3.63 9.45 2.96
CA GLY A 22 -2.82 9.04 4.10
C GLY A 22 -3.68 8.65 5.30
N LEU A 23 -3.22 7.66 6.06
CA LEU A 23 -3.76 7.28 7.37
C LEU A 23 -2.66 7.51 8.39
N ALA A 24 -2.88 8.40 9.34
CA ALA A 24 -1.93 8.83 10.36
C ALA A 24 -2.46 8.52 11.77
N GLY A 25 -1.61 8.72 12.75
CA GLY A 25 -1.91 8.52 14.17
C GLY A 25 -0.89 7.62 14.84
N LEU A 26 -1.06 7.38 16.12
CA LEU A 26 -0.22 6.44 16.85
C LEU A 26 -0.45 5.01 16.33
N SER A 27 0.57 4.17 16.43
CA SER A 27 0.44 2.76 16.02
C SER A 27 -0.65 2.04 16.83
N GLY A 28 -1.42 1.16 16.14
CA GLY A 28 -2.47 0.38 16.78
C GLY A 28 -3.76 1.13 17.08
N GLN A 29 -4.02 2.25 16.40
CA GLN A 29 -5.24 3.05 16.57
C GLN A 29 -6.35 2.69 15.56
N GLY A 30 -6.25 1.54 14.86
CA GLY A 30 -7.29 1.05 13.96
C GLY A 30 -6.99 1.23 12.47
N GLN A 31 -5.83 1.76 12.09
CA GLN A 31 -5.45 2.00 10.69
C GLN A 31 -5.33 0.69 9.91
N THR A 32 -4.57 -0.27 10.44
CA THR A 32 -4.36 -1.59 9.83
C THR A 32 -5.69 -2.34 9.71
N GLU A 33 -6.49 -2.34 10.77
CA GLU A 33 -7.80 -2.98 10.79
C GLU A 33 -8.73 -2.40 9.72
N LEU A 34 -8.71 -1.06 9.53
CA LEU A 34 -9.49 -0.43 8.47
C LEU A 34 -8.99 -0.82 7.07
N LEU A 35 -7.66 -0.85 6.85
CA LEU A 35 -7.10 -1.28 5.56
C LEU A 35 -7.46 -2.72 5.23
N VAL A 36 -7.38 -3.64 6.21
CA VAL A 36 -7.79 -5.04 6.05
C VAL A 36 -9.29 -5.12 5.77
N GLN A 37 -10.13 -4.38 6.50
CA GLN A 37 -11.57 -4.33 6.27
C GLN A 37 -11.91 -3.85 4.85
N ILE A 38 -11.21 -2.83 4.33
CA ILE A 38 -11.37 -2.34 2.95
C ILE A 38 -10.93 -3.41 1.96
N PHE A 39 -9.78 -4.05 2.18
CA PHE A 39 -9.24 -5.09 1.32
C PHE A 39 -10.17 -6.29 1.22
N ASP A 40 -10.71 -6.75 2.35
CA ASP A 40 -11.64 -7.87 2.43
C ASP A 40 -13.08 -7.51 2.02
N ARG A 41 -13.33 -6.25 1.63
CA ARG A 41 -14.69 -5.73 1.33
C ARG A 41 -15.67 -6.00 2.47
N GLY A 42 -15.18 -5.85 3.71
CA GLY A 42 -15.94 -6.12 4.93
C GLY A 42 -17.11 -5.17 5.14
N ALA A 43 -17.96 -5.49 6.12
CA ALA A 43 -19.15 -4.71 6.43
C ALA A 43 -18.78 -3.25 6.75
N GLY A 44 -19.44 -2.30 6.08
CA GLY A 44 -19.19 -0.86 6.27
C GLY A 44 -18.22 -0.23 5.26
N ALA A 45 -17.55 -1.01 4.43
CA ALA A 45 -16.74 -0.50 3.33
C ALA A 45 -17.46 -0.68 1.98
N THR A 46 -17.51 0.38 1.19
CA THR A 46 -17.96 0.36 -0.21
C THR A 46 -16.77 0.58 -1.10
N VAL A 47 -16.46 -0.39 -1.95
CA VAL A 47 -15.27 -0.39 -2.79
C VAL A 47 -15.67 -0.63 -4.24
N ALA A 48 -15.35 0.32 -5.11
CA ALA A 48 -15.53 0.20 -6.56
C ALA A 48 -14.17 -0.09 -7.22
N GLY A 49 -14.06 -1.25 -7.88
CA GLY A 49 -12.84 -1.69 -8.55
C GLY A 49 -12.06 -2.77 -7.80
N ASP A 50 -10.98 -3.24 -8.39
CA ASP A 50 -10.12 -4.27 -7.81
C ASP A 50 -9.13 -3.65 -6.81
N ILE A 51 -8.78 -4.42 -5.78
CA ILE A 51 -7.90 -3.98 -4.69
C ILE A 51 -6.65 -4.86 -4.67
N ALA A 52 -5.49 -4.24 -4.43
CA ALA A 52 -4.26 -4.92 -4.06
C ALA A 52 -3.75 -4.42 -2.70
N LEU A 53 -3.07 -5.28 -1.96
CA LEU A 53 -2.50 -5.00 -0.65
C LEU A 53 -0.97 -5.04 -0.71
N VAL A 54 -0.33 -4.05 -0.12
CA VAL A 54 1.08 -4.08 0.28
C VAL A 54 1.11 -4.20 1.80
N ALA A 55 1.45 -5.38 2.29
CA ALA A 55 1.47 -5.67 3.72
C ALA A 55 2.62 -4.97 4.44
N GLY A 56 2.40 -4.58 5.69
CA GLY A 56 3.39 -3.94 6.55
C GLY A 56 4.46 -4.91 7.03
N ASP A 57 4.05 -6.06 7.56
CA ASP A 57 4.99 -7.12 7.86
C ASP A 57 5.21 -8.00 6.62
N ARG A 58 6.31 -7.68 5.90
CA ARG A 58 6.67 -8.45 4.70
C ARG A 58 7.00 -9.91 4.99
N GLN A 59 7.48 -10.24 6.20
CA GLN A 59 7.95 -11.59 6.53
C GLN A 59 6.78 -12.53 6.81
N THR A 60 5.77 -12.07 7.53
CA THR A 60 4.60 -12.87 7.90
C THR A 60 3.50 -12.81 6.87
N ASP A 61 3.22 -11.61 6.33
CA ASP A 61 2.02 -11.35 5.55
C ASP A 61 2.31 -10.92 4.09
N GLY A 62 3.57 -10.61 3.79
CA GLY A 62 3.94 -10.06 2.49
C GLY A 62 4.47 -11.08 1.50
N ILE A 63 5.59 -11.73 1.80
CA ILE A 63 6.28 -12.63 0.87
C ILE A 63 5.85 -14.08 1.01
N PHE A 64 5.97 -14.82 -0.07
CA PHE A 64 5.92 -16.29 -0.08
C PHE A 64 7.36 -16.80 -0.02
N PRO A 65 7.88 -17.19 1.17
CA PRO A 65 9.31 -17.38 1.39
C PRO A 65 9.91 -18.55 0.61
N LEU A 66 9.09 -19.55 0.25
CA LEU A 66 9.52 -20.73 -0.52
C LEU A 66 9.46 -20.50 -2.04
N TRP A 67 8.99 -19.34 -2.48
CA TRP A 67 8.79 -19.03 -3.89
C TRP A 67 9.94 -18.18 -4.44
N SER A 68 10.09 -18.22 -5.76
CA SER A 68 11.02 -17.35 -6.49
C SER A 68 10.57 -15.88 -6.44
N ILE A 69 11.46 -14.99 -6.83
CA ILE A 69 11.17 -13.57 -7.01
C ILE A 69 10.06 -13.40 -8.07
N ALA A 70 10.16 -14.14 -9.18
CA ALA A 70 9.17 -14.08 -10.27
C ALA A 70 7.78 -14.49 -9.80
N GLU A 71 7.65 -15.57 -9.05
CA GLU A 71 6.38 -16.04 -8.49
C GLU A 71 5.81 -15.01 -7.50
N ASN A 72 6.64 -14.47 -6.62
CA ASN A 72 6.23 -13.44 -5.68
C ASN A 72 5.71 -12.18 -6.37
N ILE A 73 6.31 -11.75 -7.47
CA ILE A 73 5.86 -10.58 -8.24
C ILE A 73 4.58 -10.89 -9.02
N SER A 74 4.51 -12.05 -9.67
CA SER A 74 3.44 -12.35 -10.63
C SER A 74 2.14 -12.86 -10.00
N VAL A 75 2.16 -13.34 -8.73
CA VAL A 75 0.98 -13.94 -8.08
C VAL A 75 -0.24 -13.02 -8.04
N GLY A 76 -0.05 -11.71 -7.86
CA GLY A 76 -1.14 -10.73 -7.90
C GLY A 76 -1.77 -10.51 -9.29
N SER A 77 -1.17 -11.10 -10.33
CA SER A 77 -1.55 -10.90 -11.73
C SER A 77 -1.80 -12.21 -12.48
N LEU A 78 -1.94 -13.34 -11.80
CA LEU A 78 -2.03 -14.67 -12.41
C LEU A 78 -3.11 -14.78 -13.50
N ARG A 79 -4.25 -14.09 -13.30
CA ARG A 79 -5.33 -14.08 -14.29
C ARG A 79 -4.90 -13.57 -15.67
N GLN A 80 -3.90 -12.68 -15.72
CA GLN A 80 -3.37 -12.13 -16.98
C GLN A 80 -2.55 -13.16 -17.77
N PHE A 81 -2.07 -14.21 -17.11
CA PHE A 81 -1.20 -15.23 -17.69
C PHE A 81 -1.92 -16.55 -17.94
N LEU A 82 -3.26 -16.62 -17.69
CA LEU A 82 -4.04 -17.81 -17.94
C LEU A 82 -4.35 -17.96 -19.45
N ARG A 83 -4.09 -19.15 -19.97
CA ARG A 83 -4.52 -19.61 -21.28
C ARG A 83 -5.45 -20.81 -21.10
N GLY A 84 -6.74 -20.54 -21.03
CA GLY A 84 -7.72 -21.53 -20.59
C GLY A 84 -7.46 -21.92 -19.13
N VAL A 85 -7.10 -23.16 -18.85
CA VAL A 85 -6.80 -23.67 -17.50
C VAL A 85 -5.29 -23.73 -17.20
N PHE A 86 -4.44 -23.37 -18.16
CA PHE A 86 -2.98 -23.42 -18.00
C PHE A 86 -2.38 -22.06 -17.74
N LEU A 87 -1.37 -22.01 -16.88
CA LEU A 87 -0.59 -20.79 -16.61
C LEU A 87 0.58 -20.71 -17.61
N ASP A 88 0.68 -19.59 -18.31
CA ASP A 88 1.82 -19.27 -19.17
C ASP A 88 3.00 -18.75 -18.32
N HIS A 89 3.83 -19.66 -17.85
CA HIS A 89 4.99 -19.34 -17.04
C HIS A 89 6.01 -18.40 -17.71
N ARG A 90 6.09 -18.45 -19.06
CA ARG A 90 6.99 -17.55 -19.81
C ARG A 90 6.51 -16.11 -19.73
N GLN A 91 5.20 -15.89 -19.87
CA GLN A 91 4.63 -14.56 -19.72
C GLN A 91 4.73 -14.06 -18.27
N ALA A 92 4.47 -14.90 -17.28
CA ALA A 92 4.60 -14.55 -15.87
C ALA A 92 6.06 -14.15 -15.53
N ARG A 93 7.04 -14.88 -16.04
CA ARG A 93 8.46 -14.55 -15.88
C ARG A 93 8.83 -13.23 -16.56
N ALA A 94 8.44 -13.06 -17.82
CA ALA A 94 8.71 -11.82 -18.56
C ALA A 94 8.09 -10.59 -17.89
N PHE A 95 6.91 -10.77 -17.27
CA PHE A 95 6.27 -9.74 -16.45
C PHE A 95 7.10 -9.42 -15.20
N ALA A 96 7.62 -10.43 -14.51
CA ALA A 96 8.48 -10.23 -13.35
C ALA A 96 9.80 -9.54 -13.72
N ASP A 97 10.44 -9.92 -14.83
CA ASP A 97 11.63 -9.25 -15.37
C ASP A 97 11.36 -7.76 -15.64
N LYS A 98 10.25 -7.44 -16.31
CA LYS A 98 9.84 -6.05 -16.58
C LYS A 98 9.67 -5.25 -15.29
N TRP A 99 9.04 -5.83 -14.27
CA TRP A 99 8.83 -5.14 -13.00
C TRP A 99 10.11 -5.06 -12.16
N ARG A 100 10.97 -6.09 -12.20
CA ARG A 100 12.32 -6.02 -11.61
C ARG A 100 13.07 -4.80 -12.13
N ASP A 101 13.09 -4.61 -13.46
CA ASP A 101 13.82 -3.52 -14.10
C ASP A 101 13.17 -2.16 -13.79
N ARG A 102 11.83 -2.08 -13.82
CA ARG A 102 11.08 -0.84 -13.58
C ARG A 102 11.25 -0.32 -12.16
N ILE A 103 11.26 -1.21 -11.15
CA ILE A 103 11.36 -0.81 -9.74
C ILE A 103 12.79 -0.93 -9.21
N GLY A 104 13.74 -1.35 -10.04
CA GLY A 104 15.15 -1.45 -9.70
C GLY A 104 15.44 -2.51 -8.64
N ILE A 105 14.84 -3.72 -8.74
CA ILE A 105 15.19 -4.85 -7.87
C ILE A 105 16.57 -5.37 -8.26
N ARG A 106 17.48 -5.38 -7.32
CA ARG A 106 18.86 -5.85 -7.53
C ARG A 106 18.93 -7.36 -7.41
N THR A 107 18.81 -8.05 -8.52
CA THR A 107 19.00 -9.50 -8.67
C THR A 107 19.49 -9.81 -10.08
N PRO A 108 20.39 -10.80 -10.25
CA PRO A 108 20.79 -11.26 -11.58
C PRO A 108 19.70 -12.06 -12.28
N ASP A 109 18.81 -12.72 -11.51
CA ASP A 109 17.78 -13.61 -12.03
C ASP A 109 16.55 -13.60 -11.13
N VAL A 110 15.36 -13.44 -11.73
CA VAL A 110 14.07 -13.45 -11.01
C VAL A 110 13.63 -14.86 -10.60
N ASP A 111 14.26 -15.90 -11.11
CA ASP A 111 14.00 -17.31 -10.69
C ASP A 111 14.68 -17.66 -9.37
N GLN A 112 15.54 -16.77 -8.84
CA GLN A 112 16.12 -16.97 -7.50
C GLN A 112 15.05 -16.89 -6.40
N PRO A 113 15.30 -17.60 -5.26
CA PRO A 113 14.40 -17.50 -4.10
C PRO A 113 14.24 -16.05 -3.63
N ILE A 114 13.05 -15.65 -3.22
CA ILE A 114 12.76 -14.28 -2.71
C ILE A 114 13.65 -13.95 -1.49
N LEU A 115 14.01 -14.94 -0.68
CA LEU A 115 14.87 -14.79 0.50
C LEU A 115 16.33 -14.45 0.15
N SER A 116 16.76 -14.59 -1.11
CA SER A 116 18.08 -14.13 -1.55
C SER A 116 18.19 -12.60 -1.64
N LEU A 117 17.05 -11.90 -1.64
CA LEU A 117 16.99 -10.44 -1.69
C LEU A 117 17.22 -9.79 -0.33
N SER A 118 17.86 -8.62 -0.32
CA SER A 118 17.85 -7.75 0.85
C SER A 118 16.42 -7.29 1.19
N GLY A 119 16.18 -6.90 2.44
CA GLY A 119 14.86 -6.44 2.88
C GLY A 119 14.25 -5.35 2.00
N GLY A 120 15.03 -4.35 1.59
CA GLY A 120 14.57 -3.30 0.68
C GLY A 120 14.20 -3.83 -0.72
N ASN A 121 14.93 -4.81 -1.25
CA ASN A 121 14.58 -5.44 -2.54
C ASN A 121 13.36 -6.39 -2.41
N GLN A 122 13.17 -7.05 -1.27
CA GLN A 122 11.93 -7.77 -0.98
C GLN A 122 10.72 -6.82 -0.97
N GLN A 123 10.88 -5.66 -0.33
CA GLN A 123 9.83 -4.64 -0.32
C GLN A 123 9.50 -4.13 -1.74
N LYS A 124 10.53 -3.89 -2.56
CA LYS A 124 10.36 -3.57 -3.99
C LYS A 124 9.58 -4.67 -4.73
N ALA A 125 9.80 -5.95 -4.42
CA ALA A 125 9.04 -7.04 -5.03
C ALA A 125 7.54 -7.01 -4.63
N LEU A 126 7.21 -6.64 -3.39
CA LEU A 126 5.81 -6.45 -2.97
C LEU A 126 5.15 -5.28 -3.70
N PHE A 127 5.86 -4.17 -3.88
CA PHE A 127 5.37 -3.07 -4.72
C PHE A 127 5.20 -3.49 -6.17
N ALA A 128 6.16 -4.23 -6.73
CA ALA A 128 6.06 -4.77 -8.09
C ALA A 128 4.80 -5.64 -8.26
N ARG A 129 4.47 -6.48 -7.27
CA ARG A 129 3.24 -7.28 -7.24
C ARG A 129 1.99 -6.42 -7.28
N ALA A 130 1.91 -5.42 -6.39
CA ALA A 130 0.74 -4.57 -6.26
C ALA A 130 0.57 -3.64 -7.46
N LEU A 131 1.63 -2.91 -7.85
CA LEU A 131 1.61 -1.99 -8.99
C LEU A 131 1.48 -2.70 -10.33
N GLY A 132 1.97 -3.94 -10.44
CA GLY A 132 1.86 -4.79 -11.62
C GLY A 132 0.47 -5.38 -11.82
N SER A 133 -0.34 -5.45 -10.77
CA SER A 133 -1.71 -5.94 -10.85
C SER A 133 -2.62 -4.99 -11.63
N SER A 134 -3.81 -5.46 -11.99
CA SER A 134 -4.87 -4.63 -12.58
C SER A 134 -5.68 -3.85 -11.55
N ALA A 135 -5.27 -3.84 -10.28
CA ALA A 135 -6.02 -3.21 -9.21
C ALA A 135 -6.14 -1.70 -9.41
N ASP A 136 -7.36 -1.19 -9.24
CA ASP A 136 -7.67 0.24 -9.25
C ASP A 136 -7.28 0.94 -7.95
N ILE A 137 -7.29 0.15 -6.87
CA ILE A 137 -7.05 0.62 -5.51
C ILE A 137 -5.90 -0.17 -4.90
N ILE A 138 -4.93 0.54 -4.32
CA ILE A 138 -3.80 -0.07 -3.62
C ILE A 138 -3.84 0.37 -2.16
N VAL A 139 -4.02 -0.58 -1.26
CA VAL A 139 -3.93 -0.36 0.19
C VAL A 139 -2.54 -0.73 0.67
N MET A 140 -1.94 0.10 1.51
CA MET A 140 -0.56 0.00 1.95
C MET A 140 -0.48 0.19 3.46
N ASP A 141 -0.05 -0.84 4.16
CA ASP A 141 0.07 -0.85 5.62
C ASP A 141 1.54 -0.65 6.02
N ASP A 142 1.92 0.58 6.36
CA ASP A 142 3.29 1.00 6.73
C ASP A 142 4.40 0.38 5.83
N PRO A 143 4.26 0.49 4.51
CA PRO A 143 5.01 -0.33 3.56
C PRO A 143 6.48 0.05 3.44
N MET A 144 6.88 1.20 4.00
CA MET A 144 8.24 1.73 3.90
C MET A 144 9.08 1.48 5.16
N ARG A 145 8.55 0.76 6.12
CA ARG A 145 9.25 0.47 7.36
C ARG A 145 10.55 -0.30 7.12
N GLY A 146 11.67 0.28 7.56
CA GLY A 146 12.99 -0.32 7.40
C GLY A 146 13.53 -0.33 5.96
N VAL A 147 13.01 0.53 5.11
CA VAL A 147 13.51 0.76 3.74
C VAL A 147 14.42 1.98 3.72
N ASP A 148 15.51 1.92 2.95
CA ASP A 148 16.44 3.04 2.80
C ASP A 148 15.81 4.23 2.06
N VAL A 149 16.34 5.44 2.33
CA VAL A 149 15.80 6.71 1.81
C VAL A 149 15.77 6.75 0.27
N GLY A 150 16.78 6.19 -0.40
CA GLY A 150 16.85 6.17 -1.86
C GLY A 150 15.70 5.34 -2.45
N THR A 151 15.48 4.15 -1.91
CA THR A 151 14.37 3.27 -2.30
C THR A 151 13.01 3.92 -2.02
N LYS A 152 12.85 4.61 -0.86
CA LYS A 152 11.62 5.34 -0.54
C LYS A 152 11.28 6.36 -1.62
N GLN A 153 12.23 7.19 -2.03
CA GLN A 153 12.01 8.23 -3.04
C GLN A 153 11.61 7.65 -4.42
N GLU A 154 12.22 6.53 -4.83
CA GLU A 154 11.85 5.84 -6.07
C GLU A 154 10.38 5.38 -6.02
N VAL A 155 9.96 4.77 -4.90
CA VAL A 155 8.59 4.27 -4.73
C VAL A 155 7.58 5.42 -4.65
N TYR A 156 7.90 6.54 -3.97
CA TYR A 156 7.02 7.72 -3.94
C TYR A 156 6.77 8.28 -5.34
N GLY A 157 7.81 8.30 -6.18
CA GLY A 157 7.68 8.68 -7.60
C GLY A 157 6.69 7.78 -8.33
N MET A 158 6.80 6.45 -8.15
CA MET A 158 5.90 5.49 -8.79
C MET A 158 4.45 5.59 -8.29
N ILE A 159 4.23 5.79 -7.00
CA ILE A 159 2.89 6.00 -6.44
C ILE A 159 2.23 7.21 -7.11
N ARG A 160 2.95 8.34 -7.22
CA ARG A 160 2.44 9.55 -7.87
C ARG A 160 2.13 9.33 -9.35
N GLU A 161 3.01 8.64 -10.08
CA GLU A 161 2.78 8.29 -11.48
C GLU A 161 1.53 7.42 -11.66
N GLU A 162 1.36 6.40 -10.82
CA GLU A 162 0.21 5.50 -10.92
C GLU A 162 -1.10 6.18 -10.47
N ALA A 163 -1.04 7.07 -9.47
CA ALA A 163 -2.19 7.90 -9.10
C ALA A 163 -2.60 8.83 -10.26
N ALA A 164 -1.65 9.46 -10.94
CA ALA A 164 -1.94 10.29 -12.12
C ALA A 164 -2.57 9.50 -13.28
N LYS A 165 -2.37 8.16 -13.35
CA LYS A 165 -3.01 7.25 -14.32
C LYS A 165 -4.41 6.79 -13.88
N GLY A 166 -4.88 7.20 -12.72
CA GLY A 166 -6.22 6.92 -12.22
C GLY A 166 -6.32 5.91 -11.09
N ARG A 167 -5.21 5.41 -10.55
CA ARG A 167 -5.21 4.55 -9.38
C ARG A 167 -5.43 5.34 -8.10
N THR A 168 -6.03 4.71 -7.10
CA THR A 168 -6.25 5.27 -5.76
C THR A 168 -5.36 4.56 -4.77
N PHE A 169 -4.76 5.29 -3.86
CA PHE A 169 -3.89 4.75 -2.82
C PHE A 169 -4.44 5.09 -1.44
N LEU A 170 -4.50 4.10 -0.56
CA LEU A 170 -4.73 4.26 0.88
C LEU A 170 -3.43 3.87 1.58
N TRP A 171 -2.79 4.80 2.24
CA TRP A 171 -1.44 4.63 2.75
C TRP A 171 -1.35 4.93 4.24
N TYR A 172 -1.30 3.90 5.07
CA TYR A 172 -0.94 4.04 6.47
C TYR A 172 0.57 4.15 6.61
N THR A 173 1.02 5.11 7.38
CA THR A 173 2.42 5.28 7.78
C THR A 173 2.53 5.97 9.13
N THR A 174 3.60 5.64 9.85
CA THR A 174 3.99 6.32 11.09
C THR A 174 4.98 7.47 10.85
N GLU A 175 5.47 7.64 9.60
CA GLU A 175 6.47 8.64 9.25
C GLU A 175 5.82 9.89 8.64
N MET A 176 6.04 11.05 9.27
CA MET A 176 5.47 12.31 8.82
C MET A 176 5.91 12.72 7.41
N ASP A 177 7.16 12.43 7.05
CA ASP A 177 7.68 12.75 5.71
C ASP A 177 6.99 11.96 4.59
N GLU A 178 6.48 10.78 4.90
CA GLU A 178 5.70 9.97 3.96
C GLU A 178 4.31 10.57 3.70
N LEU A 179 3.66 11.07 4.74
CA LEU A 179 2.34 11.71 4.65
C LEU A 179 2.34 12.91 3.69
N ARG A 180 3.49 13.61 3.53
CA ARG A 180 3.63 14.73 2.59
C ARG A 180 3.41 14.34 1.12
N ASN A 181 3.44 13.04 0.81
CA ASN A 181 3.13 12.52 -0.52
C ASN A 181 1.62 12.33 -0.75
N CYS A 182 0.79 12.48 0.30
CA CYS A 182 -0.64 12.30 0.24
C CYS A 182 -1.36 13.61 -0.16
N ASP A 183 -2.55 13.47 -0.73
CA ASP A 183 -3.43 14.60 -1.10
C ASP A 183 -4.21 15.10 0.12
N HIS A 184 -4.64 14.16 0.98
CA HIS A 184 -5.17 14.44 2.32
C HIS A 184 -4.89 13.27 3.27
N VAL A 185 -5.05 13.51 4.57
CA VAL A 185 -4.68 12.56 5.63
C VAL A 185 -5.79 12.45 6.66
N TYR A 186 -6.27 11.26 6.91
CA TYR A 186 -7.12 10.94 8.03
C TYR A 186 -6.29 10.61 9.26
N VAL A 187 -6.55 11.27 10.38
CA VAL A 187 -5.86 11.03 11.64
C VAL A 187 -6.71 10.13 12.53
N PHE A 188 -6.09 9.06 13.00
CA PHE A 188 -6.72 8.07 13.87
C PHE A 188 -6.37 8.31 15.34
N ARG A 189 -7.37 8.08 16.19
CA ARG A 189 -7.24 8.04 17.64
C ARG A 189 -8.31 7.13 18.24
N GLU A 190 -7.93 6.29 19.20
CA GLU A 190 -8.83 5.42 19.96
C GLU A 190 -9.80 4.59 19.10
N GLY A 191 -9.31 4.08 17.95
CA GLY A 191 -10.09 3.23 17.05
C GLY A 191 -10.96 3.97 16.03
N GLY A 192 -10.90 5.30 15.96
CA GLY A 192 -11.71 6.10 15.05
C GLY A 192 -10.94 7.21 14.34
N ILE A 193 -11.51 7.73 13.25
CA ILE A 193 -10.98 8.90 12.54
C ILE A 193 -11.47 10.15 13.24
N VAL A 194 -10.53 10.98 13.69
CA VAL A 194 -10.81 12.20 14.47
C VAL A 194 -10.55 13.49 13.68
N ALA A 195 -9.78 13.42 12.59
CA ALA A 195 -9.55 14.56 11.72
C ALA A 195 -9.35 14.11 10.27
N ASP A 196 -9.71 14.98 9.35
CA ASP A 196 -9.40 14.93 7.92
C ASP A 196 -8.64 16.23 7.57
N LEU A 197 -7.36 16.07 7.20
CA LEU A 197 -6.44 17.17 6.93
C LEU A 197 -6.11 17.21 5.45
N THR A 198 -6.41 18.30 4.78
CA THR A 198 -5.99 18.53 3.39
C THR A 198 -4.48 18.75 3.32
N ARG A 199 -3.89 18.63 2.13
CA ARG A 199 -2.45 18.88 1.91
C ARG A 199 -1.99 20.23 2.46
N GLY A 200 -2.82 21.27 2.35
CA GLY A 200 -2.51 22.63 2.85
C GLY A 200 -2.55 22.74 4.38
N ASP A 201 -3.33 21.87 5.01
CA ASP A 201 -3.53 21.84 6.47
C ASP A 201 -2.62 20.86 7.19
N MET A 202 -1.97 19.99 6.46
CA MET A 202 -1.17 18.88 6.98
C MET A 202 0.19 19.38 7.48
N THR A 203 0.24 19.74 8.75
CA THR A 203 1.47 20.05 9.48
C THR A 203 1.71 18.98 10.54
N GLU A 204 2.97 18.76 10.89
CA GLU A 204 3.35 17.81 11.94
C GLU A 204 2.62 18.11 13.25
N GLU A 205 2.55 19.40 13.62
CA GLU A 205 1.83 19.87 14.81
C GLU A 205 0.36 19.48 14.79
N ARG A 206 -0.35 19.66 13.66
CA ARG A 206 -1.77 19.33 13.53
C ARG A 206 -2.01 17.82 13.59
N VAL A 207 -1.16 17.03 12.93
CA VAL A 207 -1.25 15.56 12.97
C VAL A 207 -1.01 15.07 14.39
N LEU A 208 0.05 15.56 15.07
CA LEU A 208 0.34 15.21 16.46
C LEU A 208 -0.79 15.64 17.40
N HIS A 209 -1.25 16.90 17.30
CA HIS A 209 -2.35 17.39 18.14
C HIS A 209 -3.63 16.55 17.97
N ALA A 210 -3.99 16.15 16.75
CA ALA A 210 -5.13 15.29 16.53
C ALA A 210 -4.92 13.86 17.04
N SER A 211 -3.67 13.33 16.97
CA SER A 211 -3.32 11.99 17.43
C SER A 211 -3.31 11.86 18.95
N PHE A 212 -2.97 12.94 19.64
CA PHE A 212 -3.01 13.03 21.11
C PHE A 212 -4.26 13.84 21.52
N ARG A 213 -4.98 13.38 22.52
CA ARG A 213 -6.03 14.19 23.11
C ARG A 213 -5.36 15.42 23.74
N ALA A 214 -5.59 16.59 23.18
CA ALA A 214 -5.44 17.80 23.95
C ALA A 214 -6.59 17.80 24.96
N ASP A 215 -6.34 17.49 26.21
CA ASP A 215 -7.30 17.80 27.24
C ASP A 215 -7.51 19.32 27.25
N PRO A 216 -8.76 19.77 27.45
CA PRO A 216 -9.08 21.18 27.50
C PRO A 216 -8.43 21.87 28.69
#